data_be34c6e57d42530e3ebd8637581f0e68
#
_entry.id   be34c6e57d42530e3ebd8637581f0e68
#
_cell.length_a   1.000
_cell.length_b   1.000
_cell.length_c   1.000
_cell.angle_alpha   90.00
_cell.angle_beta   90.00
_cell.angle_gamma   90.00
#
_symmetry.space_group_name_H-M   'P 1'
#
loop_
_entity.id
_entity.type
_entity.pdbx_description
1 polymer ?
#
loop_
_entity_poly.entity_id
_entity_poly.type
_entity_poly.pdbx_seq_one_letter_code
_entity_poly.pdbx_strand_id
1 'polypeptide(L)'
;MASNRNNNLLKFFVSGRRAKGLHGLTNLAGDVLNRYDLSVQRAFIGLQRRAGTATTQEVRGSYNIRAAALRGKYRVETGERGYSTGKRGRDDFLSIWASTRQISLLEFGGRWAGRRSAGATASIGLGETRTYDGAFIATIKGRRAIRVRSWDRATQKRAGRGPVRILRGPSPFEMLSGADGNSRALAARRRLIERFHTTYLTELRRQWRVNGKSNG
;
A
#
# COMPACT_ATOMS: atom_id res chain seq x y z
N MET A 1 1.19 49.64 -54.61
CA MET A 1 1.45 49.55 -53.16
C MET A 1 0.97 48.19 -52.65
N ALA A 2 1.86 47.23 -52.49
CA ALA A 2 1.52 45.88 -52.04
C ALA A 2 1.53 45.86 -50.50
N SER A 3 0.36 45.68 -49.90
CA SER A 3 0.20 45.52 -48.45
C SER A 3 0.85 44.24 -48.00
N ASN A 4 2.00 44.34 -47.37
CA ASN A 4 2.70 43.25 -46.71
C ASN A 4 1.95 42.89 -45.41
N ARG A 5 0.92 42.07 -45.52
CA ARG A 5 0.26 41.48 -44.35
C ARG A 5 1.21 40.43 -43.78
N ASN A 6 2.05 40.88 -42.85
CA ASN A 6 2.74 39.96 -41.93
C ASN A 6 1.68 39.22 -41.10
N ASN A 7 1.20 38.13 -41.66
CA ASN A 7 0.43 37.18 -40.91
C ASN A 7 1.39 36.53 -39.91
N ASN A 8 1.47 37.10 -38.70
CA ASN A 8 2.02 36.42 -37.54
C ASN A 8 1.14 35.23 -37.18
N LEU A 9 1.19 34.21 -38.03
CA LEU A 9 0.56 32.92 -37.76
C LEU A 9 1.32 32.30 -36.58
N LEU A 10 0.67 32.30 -35.40
CA LEU A 10 1.14 31.51 -34.28
C LEU A 10 1.22 30.04 -34.74
N LYS A 11 2.46 29.54 -34.80
CA LYS A 11 2.71 28.14 -35.19
C LYS A 11 2.69 27.29 -33.94
N PHE A 12 1.65 26.49 -33.80
CA PHE A 12 1.55 25.54 -32.71
C PHE A 12 2.15 24.18 -33.09
N PHE A 13 2.98 23.63 -32.23
CA PHE A 13 3.53 22.31 -32.39
C PHE A 13 3.01 21.43 -31.22
N VAL A 14 2.38 20.34 -31.54
CA VAL A 14 1.97 19.32 -30.57
C VAL A 14 2.70 18.04 -30.93
N SER A 15 3.51 17.52 -30.04
CA SER A 15 4.34 16.33 -30.28
C SER A 15 5.26 16.43 -31.49
N GLY A 16 5.81 17.63 -31.78
CA GLY A 16 6.70 17.88 -32.93
C GLY A 16 6.01 17.98 -34.30
N ARG A 17 4.69 17.85 -34.37
CA ARG A 17 3.90 17.95 -35.60
C ARG A 17 3.32 19.34 -35.78
N ARG A 18 3.41 19.88 -36.98
CA ARG A 18 2.83 21.18 -37.33
C ARG A 18 1.32 21.04 -37.55
N ALA A 19 0.52 21.82 -36.84
CA ALA A 19 -0.92 21.87 -37.06
C ALA A 19 -1.25 22.61 -38.38
N LYS A 20 -2.05 22.02 -39.22
CA LYS A 20 -2.56 22.65 -40.46
C LYS A 20 -3.95 23.24 -40.15
N GLY A 21 -3.95 24.54 -39.76
CA GLY A 21 -5.21 25.24 -39.43
C GLY A 21 -5.89 24.82 -38.13
N LEU A 22 -7.06 25.43 -37.83
CA LEU A 22 -7.85 25.14 -36.62
C LEU A 22 -8.29 23.68 -36.50
N HIS A 23 -8.69 23.05 -37.61
CA HIS A 23 -9.08 21.64 -37.64
C HIS A 23 -7.91 20.70 -37.33
N GLY A 24 -6.71 21.05 -37.79
CA GLY A 24 -5.50 20.31 -37.45
C GLY A 24 -5.10 20.45 -35.99
N LEU A 25 -5.38 21.59 -35.35
CA LEU A 25 -5.18 21.81 -33.93
C LEU A 25 -6.11 20.97 -33.06
N THR A 26 -7.41 20.90 -33.39
CA THR A 26 -8.37 20.08 -32.65
C THR A 26 -8.08 18.59 -32.74
N ASN A 27 -7.66 18.11 -33.92
CA ASN A 27 -7.26 16.71 -34.10
C ASN A 27 -5.97 16.39 -33.34
N LEU A 28 -4.95 17.23 -33.41
CA LEU A 28 -3.71 17.05 -32.66
C LEU A 28 -3.94 17.12 -31.15
N ALA A 29 -4.77 18.05 -30.68
CA ALA A 29 -5.15 18.13 -29.27
C ALA A 29 -5.93 16.87 -28.82
N GLY A 30 -6.85 16.37 -29.65
CA GLY A 30 -7.58 15.12 -29.42
C GLY A 30 -6.63 13.93 -29.30
N ASP A 31 -5.67 13.80 -30.20
CA ASP A 31 -4.66 12.72 -30.18
C ASP A 31 -3.78 12.80 -28.93
N VAL A 32 -3.37 13.98 -28.52
CA VAL A 32 -2.57 14.16 -27.29
C VAL A 32 -3.39 13.78 -26.05
N LEU A 33 -4.63 14.22 -25.97
CA LEU A 33 -5.54 13.88 -24.86
C LEU A 33 -5.79 12.38 -24.79
N ASN A 34 -6.07 11.73 -25.92
CA ASN A 34 -6.28 10.28 -25.96
C ASN A 34 -5.01 9.50 -25.51
N ARG A 35 -3.83 9.94 -25.93
CA ARG A 35 -2.56 9.34 -25.51
C ARG A 35 -2.31 9.54 -24.01
N TYR A 36 -2.66 10.71 -23.51
CA TYR A 36 -2.55 11.02 -22.09
C TYR A 36 -3.45 10.08 -21.28
N ASP A 37 -4.72 9.96 -21.66
CA ASP A 37 -5.68 9.09 -21.00
C ASP A 37 -5.23 7.62 -20.98
N LEU A 38 -4.80 7.09 -22.14
CA LEU A 38 -4.26 5.73 -22.24
C LEU A 38 -3.01 5.53 -21.36
N SER A 39 -2.14 6.53 -21.30
CA SER A 39 -0.93 6.47 -20.48
C SER A 39 -1.26 6.48 -18.99
N VAL A 40 -2.23 7.29 -18.59
CA VAL A 40 -2.75 7.36 -17.20
C VAL A 40 -3.36 6.01 -16.80
N GLN A 41 -4.25 5.45 -17.62
CA GLN A 41 -4.88 4.16 -17.36
C GLN A 41 -3.86 3.04 -17.18
N ARG A 42 -2.90 2.92 -18.11
CA ARG A 42 -1.85 1.90 -18.06
C ARG A 42 -0.92 2.09 -16.86
N ALA A 43 -0.58 3.33 -16.53
CA ALA A 43 0.21 3.65 -15.34
C ALA A 43 -0.53 3.24 -14.06
N PHE A 44 -1.84 3.49 -14.00
CA PHE A 44 -2.68 3.12 -12.87
C PHE A 44 -2.79 1.59 -12.70
N ILE A 45 -3.01 0.85 -13.79
CA ILE A 45 -3.00 -0.62 -13.78
C ILE A 45 -1.63 -1.16 -13.32
N GLY A 46 -0.55 -0.55 -13.80
CA GLY A 46 0.81 -0.89 -13.38
C GLY A 46 1.05 -0.68 -11.88
N LEU A 47 0.53 0.43 -11.34
CA LEU A 47 0.57 0.72 -9.90
C LEU A 47 -0.25 -0.29 -9.11
N GLN A 48 -1.48 -0.60 -9.55
CA GLN A 48 -2.38 -1.55 -8.91
C GLN A 48 -1.73 -2.93 -8.73
N ARG A 49 -1.09 -3.44 -9.77
CA ARG A 49 -0.40 -4.74 -9.73
C ARG A 49 0.72 -4.80 -8.70
N ARG A 50 1.39 -3.69 -8.43
CA ARG A 50 2.54 -3.59 -7.51
C ARG A 50 2.13 -3.17 -6.10
N ALA A 51 0.96 -2.59 -5.92
CA ALA A 51 0.55 -1.95 -4.67
C ALA A 51 0.52 -2.93 -3.48
N GLY A 52 0.01 -4.14 -3.65
CA GLY A 52 -0.02 -5.15 -2.58
C GLY A 52 1.38 -5.56 -2.09
N THR A 53 2.31 -5.77 -3.03
CA THR A 53 3.71 -6.10 -2.70
C THR A 53 4.41 -4.91 -2.04
N ALA A 54 4.23 -3.71 -2.58
CA ALA A 54 4.79 -2.49 -2.02
C ALA A 54 4.29 -2.24 -0.59
N THR A 55 2.99 -2.40 -0.34
CA THR A 55 2.39 -2.29 0.99
C THR A 55 3.03 -3.27 1.98
N THR A 56 3.16 -4.54 1.58
CA THR A 56 3.80 -5.55 2.41
C THR A 56 5.26 -5.21 2.73
N GLN A 57 6.01 -4.68 1.77
CA GLN A 57 7.41 -4.29 1.96
C GLN A 57 7.55 -3.10 2.91
N GLU A 58 6.72 -2.05 2.76
CA GLU A 58 6.76 -0.88 3.62
C GLU A 58 6.36 -1.20 5.07
N VAL A 59 5.36 -2.05 5.26
CA VAL A 59 4.99 -2.53 6.60
C VAL A 59 6.15 -3.31 7.23
N ARG A 60 6.78 -4.22 6.49
CA ARG A 60 7.95 -4.96 6.98
C ARG A 60 9.18 -4.07 7.23
N GLY A 61 9.29 -2.96 6.56
CA GLY A 61 10.30 -1.94 6.85
C GLY A 61 10.11 -1.19 8.18
N SER A 62 8.95 -1.34 8.82
CA SER A 62 8.65 -0.75 10.15
C SER A 62 8.40 -1.77 11.24
N TYR A 63 7.93 -2.97 10.87
CA TYR A 63 7.52 -4.01 11.79
C TYR A 63 8.29 -5.30 11.53
N ASN A 64 8.70 -5.97 12.61
CA ASN A 64 9.37 -7.25 12.55
C ASN A 64 8.36 -8.39 12.32
N ILE A 65 7.79 -8.45 11.14
CA ILE A 65 6.76 -9.42 10.80
C ILE A 65 7.14 -10.27 9.59
N ARG A 66 6.80 -11.55 9.62
CA ARG A 66 7.03 -12.46 8.50
C ARG A 66 6.13 -12.11 7.31
N ALA A 67 6.68 -12.14 6.09
CA ALA A 67 5.91 -11.88 4.88
C ALA A 67 4.70 -12.82 4.73
N ALA A 68 4.86 -14.08 5.12
CA ALA A 68 3.79 -15.08 5.09
C ALA A 68 2.58 -14.69 5.95
N ALA A 69 2.79 -14.02 7.09
CA ALA A 69 1.72 -13.57 7.98
C ALA A 69 0.88 -12.43 7.38
N LEU A 70 1.45 -11.68 6.41
CA LEU A 70 0.77 -10.59 5.70
C LEU A 70 0.13 -11.04 4.38
N ARG A 71 0.38 -12.28 3.93
CA ARG A 71 -0.17 -12.78 2.67
C ARG A 71 -1.72 -12.73 2.67
N GLY A 72 -2.29 -12.08 1.66
CA GLY A 72 -3.74 -11.91 1.54
C GLY A 72 -4.39 -11.00 2.58
N LYS A 73 -3.59 -10.27 3.39
CA LYS A 73 -4.10 -9.34 4.40
C LYS A 73 -4.28 -7.92 3.86
N TYR A 74 -3.69 -7.62 2.73
CA TYR A 74 -3.89 -6.38 1.98
C TYR A 74 -4.52 -6.72 0.65
N ARG A 75 -5.58 -6.01 0.30
CA ARG A 75 -6.22 -6.05 -1.02
C ARG A 75 -6.17 -4.66 -1.60
N VAL A 76 -5.91 -4.60 -2.88
CA VAL A 76 -5.92 -3.35 -3.63
C VAL A 76 -7.22 -3.32 -4.40
N GLU A 77 -8.01 -2.31 -4.14
CA GLU A 77 -9.27 -2.04 -4.83
C GLU A 77 -9.10 -0.76 -5.65
N THR A 78 -9.54 -0.83 -6.89
CA THR A 78 -9.62 0.33 -7.76
C THR A 78 -11.09 0.63 -7.98
N GLY A 79 -11.50 1.85 -7.78
CA GLY A 79 -12.84 2.30 -8.11
C GLY A 79 -12.85 2.84 -9.53
N GLU A 80 -13.52 2.15 -10.41
CA GLU A 80 -13.96 2.69 -11.69
C GLU A 80 -15.25 3.47 -11.45
N ARG A 81 -15.17 4.70 -11.02
CA ARG A 81 -16.33 5.58 -11.11
C ARG A 81 -16.37 6.18 -12.51
N GLY A 82 -17.05 5.49 -13.44
CA GLY A 82 -17.57 6.16 -14.62
C GLY A 82 -17.13 5.69 -16.00
N TYR A 83 -16.38 4.60 -16.14
CA TYR A 83 -16.04 4.10 -17.48
C TYR A 83 -17.19 3.40 -18.23
N SER A 84 -18.29 3.03 -17.56
CA SER A 84 -19.42 2.35 -18.21
C SER A 84 -20.33 3.26 -19.06
N THR A 85 -20.16 4.58 -18.99
CA THR A 85 -21.07 5.54 -19.67
C THR A 85 -20.39 6.50 -20.63
N GLY A 86 -19.12 6.26 -20.99
CA GLY A 86 -18.38 7.19 -21.87
C GLY A 86 -18.08 8.56 -21.27
N LYS A 87 -18.53 8.83 -20.05
CA LYS A 87 -18.16 10.04 -19.30
C LYS A 87 -16.88 9.72 -18.54
N ARG A 88 -15.77 10.34 -18.95
CA ARG A 88 -14.48 10.27 -18.28
C ARG A 88 -14.64 10.70 -16.82
N GLY A 89 -14.65 9.73 -15.91
CA GLY A 89 -14.68 10.02 -14.48
C GLY A 89 -13.33 10.58 -14.05
N ARG A 90 -13.33 11.74 -13.41
CA ARG A 90 -12.13 12.38 -12.83
C ARG A 90 -11.61 11.70 -11.57
N ASP A 91 -12.24 10.63 -11.10
CA ASP A 91 -12.01 10.07 -9.77
C ASP A 91 -11.49 8.63 -9.84
N ASP A 92 -10.38 8.42 -10.56
CA ASP A 92 -9.63 7.18 -10.44
C ASP A 92 -8.99 7.14 -9.05
N PHE A 93 -9.41 6.22 -8.20
CA PHE A 93 -8.81 6.05 -6.89
C PHE A 93 -8.26 4.64 -6.71
N LEU A 94 -7.15 4.57 -5.97
CA LEU A 94 -6.59 3.33 -5.51
C LEU A 94 -6.80 3.25 -4.00
N SER A 95 -7.57 2.28 -3.54
CA SER A 95 -7.74 2.02 -2.13
C SER A 95 -7.02 0.75 -1.71
N ILE A 96 -6.47 0.77 -0.51
CA ILE A 96 -5.85 -0.40 0.10
C ILE A 96 -6.73 -0.84 1.26
N TRP A 97 -7.42 -1.94 1.06
CA TRP A 97 -8.12 -2.60 2.13
C TRP A 97 -7.13 -3.41 2.97
N ALA A 98 -7.20 -3.28 4.28
CA ALA A 98 -6.37 -4.00 5.23
C ALA A 98 -7.23 -4.76 6.25
N SER A 99 -6.83 -5.99 6.56
CA SER A 99 -7.54 -6.80 7.56
C SER A 99 -7.42 -6.21 8.96
N THR A 100 -8.54 -6.10 9.68
CA THR A 100 -8.60 -5.67 11.09
C THR A 100 -8.28 -6.80 12.07
N ARG A 101 -8.12 -8.03 11.57
CA ARG A 101 -7.81 -9.18 12.42
C ARG A 101 -6.39 -9.10 12.94
N GLN A 102 -6.23 -9.03 14.24
CA GLN A 102 -4.94 -9.02 14.93
C GLN A 102 -4.10 -10.26 14.61
N ILE A 103 -2.79 -10.08 14.48
CA ILE A 103 -1.82 -11.13 14.17
C ILE A 103 -1.22 -11.67 15.46
N SER A 104 -0.95 -12.98 15.52
CA SER A 104 -0.28 -13.60 16.66
C SER A 104 1.10 -13.00 16.90
N LEU A 105 1.49 -12.75 18.15
CA LEU A 105 2.83 -12.29 18.50
C LEU A 105 3.95 -13.24 18.05
N LEU A 106 3.63 -14.51 17.81
CA LEU A 106 4.59 -15.48 17.27
C LEU A 106 5.13 -15.04 15.89
N GLU A 107 4.30 -14.38 15.08
CA GLU A 107 4.67 -13.90 13.75
C GLU A 107 5.59 -12.68 13.77
N PHE A 108 5.72 -12.03 14.93
CA PHE A 108 6.65 -10.92 15.20
C PHE A 108 7.97 -11.40 15.82
N GLY A 109 8.51 -12.52 15.34
CA GLY A 109 9.75 -13.08 15.86
C GLY A 109 9.59 -13.67 17.27
N GLY A 110 8.37 -14.07 17.62
CA GLY A 110 8.07 -14.62 18.93
C GLY A 110 8.86 -15.90 19.24
N ARG A 111 9.51 -15.93 20.40
CA ARG A 111 10.32 -17.05 20.86
C ARG A 111 10.24 -17.21 22.39
N TRP A 112 10.64 -18.38 22.87
CA TRP A 112 10.84 -18.60 24.28
C TRP A 112 12.02 -17.76 24.83
N ALA A 113 11.83 -17.14 25.96
CA ALA A 113 12.86 -16.29 26.57
C ALA A 113 14.00 -17.06 27.27
N GLY A 114 13.87 -18.41 27.32
CA GLY A 114 14.86 -19.30 27.96
C GLY A 114 14.44 -19.76 29.37
N ARG A 115 15.18 -20.74 29.92
CA ARG A 115 14.88 -21.33 31.23
C ARG A 115 14.99 -20.34 32.40
N ARG A 116 15.83 -19.31 32.26
CA ARG A 116 16.08 -18.28 33.31
C ARG A 116 15.08 -17.13 33.26
N SER A 117 14.28 -17.01 32.22
CA SER A 117 13.28 -15.97 32.03
C SER A 117 11.89 -16.57 32.06
N ALA A 118 11.03 -16.09 32.95
CA ALA A 118 9.66 -16.59 33.12
C ALA A 118 8.71 -16.06 32.03
N GLY A 119 9.03 -16.28 30.71
CA GLY A 119 8.16 -15.71 29.69
C GLY A 119 8.53 -16.02 28.24
N ALA A 120 7.87 -15.36 27.33
CA ALA A 120 8.12 -15.37 25.90
C ALA A 120 8.49 -13.95 25.41
N THR A 121 9.35 -13.86 24.43
CA THR A 121 9.74 -12.58 23.82
C THR A 121 9.11 -12.45 22.44
N ALA A 122 8.79 -11.22 22.04
CA ALA A 122 8.43 -10.85 20.68
C ALA A 122 8.89 -9.43 20.39
N SER A 123 9.15 -9.14 19.11
CA SER A 123 9.60 -7.85 18.63
C SER A 123 8.59 -7.32 17.63
N ILE A 124 7.70 -6.44 18.06
CA ILE A 124 6.68 -5.87 17.16
C ILE A 124 7.34 -4.87 16.21
N GLY A 125 8.13 -3.95 16.75
CA GLY A 125 8.92 -3.01 15.96
C GLY A 125 10.29 -3.56 15.62
N LEU A 126 10.92 -3.07 14.57
CA LEU A 126 12.32 -3.39 14.27
C LEU A 126 13.22 -2.88 15.41
N GLY A 127 14.11 -3.76 15.89
CA GLY A 127 15.06 -3.43 16.96
C GLY A 127 14.50 -3.42 18.37
N GLU A 128 13.20 -3.61 18.58
CA GLU A 128 12.58 -3.62 19.90
C GLU A 128 12.12 -5.04 20.28
N THR A 129 12.76 -5.62 21.25
CA THR A 129 12.33 -6.89 21.83
C THR A 129 11.64 -6.64 23.18
N ARG A 130 10.43 -7.15 23.33
CA ARG A 130 9.67 -7.09 24.58
C ARG A 130 9.48 -8.47 25.16
N THR A 131 9.70 -8.61 26.45
CA THR A 131 9.41 -9.83 27.21
C THR A 131 7.98 -9.75 27.76
N TYR A 132 7.26 -10.84 27.65
CA TYR A 132 5.91 -11.03 28.15
C TYR A 132 5.96 -12.04 29.28
N ASP A 133 5.95 -11.55 30.51
CA ASP A 133 6.08 -12.38 31.70
C ASP A 133 4.90 -13.33 31.87
N GLY A 134 5.19 -14.56 32.29
CA GLY A 134 4.17 -15.62 32.42
C GLY A 134 3.61 -16.13 31.09
N ALA A 135 4.08 -15.59 29.94
CA ALA A 135 3.69 -16.10 28.63
C ALA A 135 4.49 -17.35 28.26
N PHE A 136 3.85 -18.23 27.53
CA PHE A 136 4.45 -19.48 27.06
C PHE A 136 4.04 -19.78 25.62
N ILE A 137 4.84 -20.57 24.93
CA ILE A 137 4.52 -21.02 23.58
C ILE A 137 3.88 -22.40 23.68
N ALA A 138 2.69 -22.52 23.14
CA ALA A 138 1.98 -23.81 23.10
C ALA A 138 1.19 -23.97 21.80
N THR A 139 1.07 -25.21 21.39
CA THR A 139 0.17 -25.64 20.30
C THR A 139 -1.12 -26.13 20.90
N ILE A 140 -2.23 -25.43 20.70
CA ILE A 140 -3.56 -25.82 21.16
C ILE A 140 -4.49 -25.84 19.94
N LYS A 141 -5.20 -26.94 19.73
CA LYS A 141 -6.07 -27.15 18.55
C LYS A 141 -5.31 -26.88 17.23
N GLY A 142 -4.09 -27.43 17.10
CA GLY A 142 -3.25 -27.27 15.92
C GLY A 142 -2.63 -25.90 15.69
N ARG A 143 -2.88 -24.91 16.57
CA ARG A 143 -2.33 -23.54 16.42
C ARG A 143 -1.25 -23.25 17.44
N ARG A 144 -0.03 -23.10 16.97
CA ARG A 144 1.11 -22.64 17.77
C ARG A 144 1.02 -21.13 17.97
N ALA A 145 1.08 -20.67 19.20
CA ALA A 145 1.02 -19.25 19.54
C ALA A 145 1.68 -18.96 20.89
N ILE A 146 2.04 -17.71 21.11
CA ILE A 146 2.37 -17.18 22.43
C ILE A 146 1.08 -17.00 23.18
N ARG A 147 1.01 -17.54 24.37
CA ARG A 147 -0.19 -17.61 25.20
C ARG A 147 0.12 -17.13 26.60
N VAL A 148 -0.89 -16.63 27.28
CA VAL A 148 -0.83 -16.27 28.70
C VAL A 148 -2.05 -16.86 29.40
N ARG A 149 -1.88 -17.26 30.65
CA ARG A 149 -3.02 -17.62 31.52
C ARG A 149 -3.61 -16.33 32.05
N SER A 150 -4.92 -16.17 31.96
CA SER A 150 -5.58 -15.04 32.62
C SER A 150 -5.58 -15.29 34.12
N TRP A 151 -5.09 -14.29 34.87
CA TRP A 151 -5.23 -14.25 36.31
C TRP A 151 -6.53 -13.52 36.63
N ASP A 152 -7.39 -14.16 37.37
CA ASP A 152 -8.48 -13.45 38.00
C ASP A 152 -7.96 -12.86 39.33
N ARG A 153 -7.74 -11.54 39.35
CA ARG A 153 -7.30 -10.82 40.54
C ARG A 153 -8.31 -10.92 41.69
N ALA A 154 -9.62 -11.12 41.38
CA ALA A 154 -10.67 -11.12 42.37
C ALA A 154 -10.63 -12.39 43.24
N THR A 155 -10.14 -13.51 42.74
CA THR A 155 -10.15 -14.77 43.47
C THR A 155 -8.85 -15.12 44.16
N GLN A 156 -7.73 -14.44 43.86
CA GLN A 156 -6.35 -14.73 44.32
C GLN A 156 -5.97 -16.21 44.38
N LYS A 157 -6.87 -17.07 43.99
CA LYS A 157 -6.64 -18.52 43.89
C LYS A 157 -5.79 -18.74 42.65
N ARG A 158 -4.61 -19.33 42.83
CA ARG A 158 -3.87 -19.98 41.75
C ARG A 158 -4.73 -21.04 41.12
N ALA A 159 -5.69 -20.65 40.30
CA ALA A 159 -6.38 -21.57 39.44
C ALA A 159 -5.31 -22.09 38.48
N GLY A 160 -4.65 -23.18 38.82
CA GLY A 160 -3.56 -23.78 38.05
C GLY A 160 -3.95 -24.11 36.60
N ARG A 161 -5.17 -23.86 36.22
CA ARG A 161 -5.76 -24.12 34.91
C ARG A 161 -6.69 -23.01 34.41
N GLY A 162 -6.45 -21.74 34.77
CA GLY A 162 -7.22 -20.61 34.24
C GLY A 162 -7.23 -20.57 32.70
N PRO A 163 -8.24 -19.90 32.10
CA PRO A 163 -8.39 -19.82 30.65
C PRO A 163 -7.13 -19.25 30.00
N VAL A 164 -6.72 -19.90 28.93
CA VAL A 164 -5.51 -19.54 28.16
C VAL A 164 -5.92 -18.68 26.98
N ARG A 165 -5.38 -17.46 26.90
CA ARG A 165 -5.60 -16.56 25.78
C ARG A 165 -4.35 -16.43 24.90
N ILE A 166 -4.55 -16.21 23.61
CA ILE A 166 -3.49 -15.93 22.67
C ILE A 166 -3.08 -14.46 22.80
N LEU A 167 -1.79 -14.20 22.94
CA LEU A 167 -1.26 -12.84 22.83
C LEU A 167 -1.15 -12.47 21.35
N ARG A 168 -1.70 -11.30 21.05
CA ARG A 168 -1.77 -10.77 19.69
C ARG A 168 -1.05 -9.43 19.61
N GLY A 169 -0.44 -9.18 18.47
CA GLY A 169 0.10 -7.90 18.08
C GLY A 169 -0.91 -7.12 17.23
N PRO A 170 -0.44 -6.03 16.61
CA PRO A 170 -1.29 -5.18 15.78
C PRO A 170 -1.88 -5.92 14.59
N SER A 171 -3.03 -5.46 14.14
CA SER A 171 -3.65 -5.88 12.90
C SER A 171 -2.96 -5.23 11.69
N PRO A 172 -3.10 -5.79 10.48
CA PRO A 172 -2.62 -5.14 9.25
C PRO A 172 -3.16 -3.72 9.06
N PHE A 173 -4.40 -3.48 9.48
CA PHE A 173 -5.01 -2.15 9.45
C PHE A 173 -4.28 -1.17 10.41
N GLU A 174 -4.06 -1.55 11.66
CA GLU A 174 -3.37 -0.73 12.66
C GLU A 174 -1.91 -0.42 12.25
N MET A 175 -1.25 -1.34 11.52
CA MET A 175 0.11 -1.13 11.02
C MET A 175 0.22 -0.04 9.94
N LEU A 176 -0.90 0.36 9.31
CA LEU A 176 -0.95 1.38 8.27
C LEU A 176 -1.79 2.60 8.63
N SER A 177 -2.83 2.44 9.47
CA SER A 177 -3.76 3.53 9.75
C SER A 177 -3.12 4.66 10.56
N GLY A 178 -2.26 4.31 11.51
CA GLY A 178 -1.71 5.26 12.46
C GLY A 178 -2.78 5.93 13.33
N ALA A 179 -3.99 5.37 13.40
CA ALA A 179 -5.14 5.95 14.10
C ALA A 179 -4.86 6.21 15.58
N ASP A 180 -4.02 5.38 16.20
CA ASP A 180 -3.67 5.47 17.61
C ASP A 180 -2.41 6.34 17.87
N GLY A 181 -2.03 7.21 16.94
CA GLY A 181 -0.81 8.01 17.05
C GLY A 181 0.48 7.20 16.89
N ASN A 182 0.40 5.96 16.41
CA ASN A 182 1.55 5.09 16.24
C ASN A 182 2.50 5.65 15.15
N SER A 183 3.61 6.22 15.60
CA SER A 183 4.62 6.86 14.74
C SER A 183 5.17 5.90 13.64
N ARG A 184 5.28 4.60 13.94
CA ARG A 184 5.73 3.58 12.97
C ARG A 184 4.72 3.37 11.86
N ALA A 185 3.43 3.31 12.20
CA ALA A 185 2.36 3.18 11.22
C ALA A 185 2.30 4.42 10.32
N LEU A 186 2.41 5.61 10.90
CA LEU A 186 2.47 6.87 10.14
C LEU A 186 3.68 6.92 9.21
N ALA A 187 4.85 6.49 9.68
CA ALA A 187 6.06 6.42 8.86
C ALA A 187 5.92 5.40 7.71
N ALA A 188 5.36 4.21 7.97
CA ALA A 188 5.09 3.21 6.94
C ALA A 188 4.11 3.74 5.88
N ARG A 189 3.03 4.39 6.32
CA ARG A 189 2.04 5.02 5.44
C ARG A 189 2.66 6.12 4.58
N ARG A 190 3.48 7.01 5.16
CA ARG A 190 4.15 8.09 4.42
C ARG A 190 5.05 7.53 3.32
N ARG A 191 5.94 6.59 3.66
CA ARG A 191 6.81 5.94 2.66
C ARG A 191 6.01 5.22 1.56
N LEU A 192 4.90 4.60 1.91
CA LEU A 192 4.03 3.94 0.95
C LEU A 192 3.41 4.93 -0.05
N ILE A 193 2.94 6.09 0.43
CA ILE A 193 2.41 7.16 -0.42
C ILE A 193 3.48 7.69 -1.36
N GLU A 194 4.68 7.99 -0.86
CA GLU A 194 5.82 8.46 -1.65
C GLU A 194 6.22 7.44 -2.72
N ARG A 195 6.26 6.17 -2.34
CA ARG A 195 6.56 5.07 -3.26
C ARG A 195 5.50 4.94 -4.35
N PHE A 196 4.23 5.07 -4.01
CA PHE A 196 3.14 5.03 -5.00
C PHE A 196 3.24 6.20 -5.96
N HIS A 197 3.46 7.39 -5.47
CA HIS A 197 3.64 8.58 -6.29
C HIS A 197 4.81 8.41 -7.26
N THR A 198 5.98 7.99 -6.78
CA THR A 198 7.17 7.75 -7.61
C THR A 198 6.92 6.64 -8.65
N THR A 199 6.28 5.54 -8.24
CA THR A 199 5.97 4.42 -9.15
C THR A 199 4.99 4.86 -10.24
N TYR A 200 3.96 5.61 -9.88
CA TYR A 200 2.98 6.14 -10.82
C TYR A 200 3.62 7.08 -11.84
N LEU A 201 4.40 8.06 -11.39
CA LEU A 201 5.06 9.00 -12.28
C LEU A 201 6.06 8.32 -13.22
N THR A 202 6.80 7.33 -12.73
CA THR A 202 7.75 6.56 -13.54
C THR A 202 7.02 5.76 -14.62
N GLU A 203 5.93 5.10 -14.26
CA GLU A 203 5.12 4.33 -15.18
C GLU A 203 4.41 5.24 -16.21
N LEU A 204 3.87 6.38 -15.77
CA LEU A 204 3.26 7.37 -16.64
C LEU A 204 4.25 7.87 -17.70
N ARG A 205 5.47 8.23 -17.29
CA ARG A 205 6.54 8.65 -18.21
C ARG A 205 6.91 7.54 -19.20
N ARG A 206 6.97 6.29 -18.72
CA ARG A 206 7.24 5.13 -19.56
C ARG A 206 6.15 4.93 -20.61
N GLN A 207 4.90 4.96 -20.20
CA GLN A 207 3.73 4.77 -21.09
C GLN A 207 3.62 5.92 -22.11
N TRP A 208 3.89 7.15 -21.68
CA TRP A 208 3.91 8.30 -22.56
C TRP A 208 4.96 8.15 -23.68
N ARG A 209 6.16 7.68 -23.36
CA ARG A 209 7.22 7.43 -24.35
C ARG A 209 6.84 6.31 -25.34
N VAL A 210 6.25 5.23 -24.84
CA VAL A 210 5.83 4.11 -25.69
C VAL A 210 4.75 4.54 -26.66
N ASN A 211 3.69 5.18 -26.16
CA ASN A 211 2.60 5.67 -26.98
C ASN A 211 3.03 6.78 -27.97
N GLY A 212 4.11 7.50 -27.66
CA GLY A 212 4.70 8.49 -28.56
C GLY A 212 5.46 7.89 -29.74
N LYS A 213 6.03 6.69 -29.59
CA LYS A 213 6.81 6.02 -30.65
C LYS A 213 5.93 5.20 -31.63
N SER A 214 4.77 4.77 -31.18
CA SER A 214 3.87 3.90 -31.97
C SER A 214 3.22 4.57 -33.18
N ASN A 215 3.35 5.89 -33.34
CA ASN A 215 2.73 6.69 -34.40
C ASN A 215 3.76 7.53 -35.18
N GLY A 216 4.98 7.19 -35.19
CA GLY A 216 6.06 7.68 -36.03
C GLY A 216 6.50 6.61 -36.97
#